data_c8692d1faf08eab5bedac11271f12d9c
#
_entry.id   c8692d1faf08eab5bedac11271f12d9c
#
_cell.length_a   1.000
_cell.length_b   1.000
_cell.length_c   1.000
_cell.angle_alpha   90.00
_cell.angle_beta   90.00
_cell.angle_gamma   90.00
#
_symmetry.space_group_name_H-M   'P 1'
#
loop_
_entity.id
_entity.type
_entity.pdbx_description
1 polymer ?
#
loop_
_entity_poly.entity_id
_entity_poly.type
_entity_poly.pdbx_seq_one_letter_code
_entity_poly.pdbx_strand_id
1 'polypeptide(L)'
;DPLNILDLDSAFSSIKNNLKSNRYIERLIEKHLINNNHRLNYSLIPDTEHNKKNEEIIQQKVLNKTQNLSDDDKEKMMELAAALEARQEQDDDPEVLPKVTKDDIPKNRSYAHPLINNSNNHSNYFYKTGTNGIVYHSMLFPCNSLNIEELKIANLFTSTLADIGLGSEDYELIQKQQSSVTGGISASFVMMPGTSDDNHKLALKISGKSLEKNDLLMQDLMLKTIHESNFSEAQRIKELLDFISSDNEQSLTQNGHALSMGNAAAQINTIASIF
;
A
#
# COMPACT_ATOMS: atom_id res chain seq x y z
N ASP A 1 17.83 -24.51 7.59
CA ASP A 1 16.76 -24.11 8.51
C ASP A 1 16.03 -22.91 7.92
N PRO A 2 14.70 -23.01 7.68
CA PRO A 2 13.93 -21.89 7.14
C PRO A 2 13.91 -20.65 8.05
N LEU A 3 14.18 -20.81 9.34
CA LEU A 3 14.27 -19.72 10.30
C LEU A 3 15.50 -18.83 10.09
N ASN A 4 16.54 -19.32 9.41
CA ASN A 4 17.73 -18.51 9.11
C ASN A 4 17.41 -17.28 8.23
N ILE A 5 16.31 -17.33 7.46
CA ILE A 5 15.84 -16.20 6.63
C ILE A 5 15.37 -15.04 7.52
N LEU A 6 14.95 -15.31 8.74
CA LEU A 6 14.45 -14.31 9.69
C LEU A 6 15.58 -13.63 10.48
N ASP A 7 16.78 -14.21 10.48
CA ASP A 7 17.95 -13.61 11.15
C ASP A 7 18.64 -12.57 10.25
N LEU A 8 17.98 -11.44 10.10
CA LEU A 8 18.48 -10.31 9.29
C LEU A 8 19.74 -9.67 9.90
N ASP A 9 19.86 -9.64 11.21
CA ASP A 9 20.99 -9.00 11.88
C ASP A 9 22.30 -9.72 11.61
N SER A 10 22.30 -11.05 11.64
CA SER A 10 23.46 -11.87 11.24
C SER A 10 23.80 -11.66 9.77
N ALA A 11 22.78 -11.64 8.89
CA ALA A 11 22.98 -11.43 7.46
C ALA A 11 23.60 -10.03 7.18
N PHE A 12 23.07 -8.97 7.78
CA PHE A 12 23.64 -7.62 7.65
C PHE A 12 25.04 -7.49 8.22
N SER A 13 25.32 -8.13 9.36
CA SER A 13 26.64 -8.14 9.96
C SER A 13 27.66 -8.83 9.04
N SER A 14 27.27 -9.95 8.44
CA SER A 14 28.08 -10.67 7.45
C SER A 14 28.37 -9.81 6.22
N ILE A 15 27.35 -9.16 5.64
CA ILE A 15 27.52 -8.26 4.51
C ILE A 15 28.46 -7.09 4.85
N LYS A 16 28.24 -6.42 5.99
CA LYS A 16 29.11 -5.32 6.45
C LYS A 16 30.55 -5.74 6.59
N ASN A 17 30.82 -6.94 7.11
CA ASN A 17 32.17 -7.46 7.23
C ASN A 17 32.79 -7.77 5.87
N ASN A 18 32.03 -8.34 4.96
CA ASN A 18 32.50 -8.64 3.60
C ASN A 18 32.76 -7.37 2.76
N LEU A 19 31.99 -6.30 2.99
CA LEU A 19 32.22 -5.00 2.34
C LEU A 19 33.55 -4.34 2.72
N LYS A 20 34.15 -4.72 3.85
CA LYS A 20 35.51 -4.27 4.20
C LYS A 20 36.57 -4.84 3.25
N SER A 21 36.30 -5.94 2.56
CA SER A 21 37.16 -6.48 1.52
C SER A 21 36.92 -5.73 0.21
N ASN A 22 38.01 -5.38 -0.48
CA ASN A 22 37.92 -4.66 -1.74
C ASN A 22 37.17 -5.49 -2.80
N ARG A 23 36.27 -4.83 -3.55
CA ARG A 23 35.51 -5.40 -4.67
C ARG A 23 34.58 -6.57 -4.30
N TYR A 24 33.98 -6.56 -3.10
CA TYR A 24 33.05 -7.63 -2.70
C TYR A 24 31.78 -7.65 -3.59
N ILE A 25 31.19 -6.50 -3.82
CA ILE A 25 29.95 -6.38 -4.63
C ILE A 25 30.23 -6.69 -6.09
N GLU A 26 31.34 -6.17 -6.64
CA GLU A 26 31.70 -6.42 -8.04
C GLU A 26 31.93 -7.92 -8.29
N ARG A 27 32.56 -8.62 -7.35
CA ARG A 27 32.73 -10.09 -7.46
C ARG A 27 31.38 -10.83 -7.43
N LEU A 28 30.43 -10.37 -6.65
CA LEU A 28 29.08 -10.95 -6.66
C LEU A 28 28.39 -10.72 -8.01
N ILE A 29 28.50 -9.52 -8.56
CA ILE A 29 27.98 -9.18 -9.89
C ILE A 29 28.64 -10.03 -10.96
N GLU A 30 29.98 -10.11 -10.95
CA GLU A 30 30.72 -10.96 -11.90
C GLU A 30 30.27 -12.42 -11.83
N LYS A 31 30.18 -12.98 -10.62
CA LYS A 31 29.85 -14.39 -10.40
C LYS A 31 28.37 -14.71 -10.74
N HIS A 32 27.44 -13.89 -10.29
CA HIS A 32 26.03 -14.24 -10.32
C HIS A 32 25.25 -13.62 -11.49
N LEU A 33 25.77 -12.52 -12.08
CA LEU A 33 25.13 -11.85 -13.21
C LEU A 33 25.90 -11.96 -14.51
N ILE A 34 27.19 -11.55 -14.53
CA ILE A 34 27.97 -11.49 -15.78
C ILE A 34 28.34 -12.89 -16.25
N ASN A 35 28.93 -13.69 -15.39
CA ASN A 35 29.42 -15.05 -15.71
C ASN A 35 28.36 -16.14 -15.49
N ASN A 36 27.12 -15.78 -15.28
CA ASN A 36 26.03 -16.73 -15.13
C ASN A 36 25.47 -17.12 -16.51
N ASN A 37 25.68 -18.37 -16.93
CA ASN A 37 25.15 -18.92 -18.18
C ASN A 37 23.66 -19.28 -18.09
N HIS A 38 23.09 -19.39 -16.89
CA HIS A 38 21.66 -19.60 -16.68
C HIS A 38 20.91 -18.27 -16.83
N ARG A 39 20.82 -17.82 -18.08
CA ARG A 39 20.27 -16.51 -18.48
C ARG A 39 19.21 -16.68 -19.55
N LEU A 40 18.08 -16.02 -19.37
CA LEU A 40 17.01 -15.91 -20.35
C LEU A 40 16.84 -14.43 -20.74
N ASN A 41 16.92 -14.14 -22.03
CA ASN A 41 16.47 -12.87 -22.56
C ASN A 41 15.03 -12.99 -23.02
N TYR A 42 14.17 -12.17 -22.48
CA TYR A 42 12.75 -12.18 -22.76
C TYR A 42 12.31 -10.81 -23.29
N SER A 43 11.60 -10.81 -24.41
CA SER A 43 11.00 -9.60 -24.99
C SER A 43 9.49 -9.75 -24.97
N LEU A 44 8.80 -8.84 -24.31
CA LEU A 44 7.34 -8.77 -24.32
C LEU A 44 6.91 -7.73 -25.35
N ILE A 45 6.20 -8.17 -26.37
CA ILE A 45 5.69 -7.31 -27.44
C ILE A 45 4.17 -7.25 -27.32
N PRO A 46 3.54 -6.06 -27.34
CA PRO A 46 2.09 -5.94 -27.35
C PRO A 46 1.49 -6.63 -28.58
N ASP A 47 0.50 -7.48 -28.39
CA ASP A 47 -0.25 -8.15 -29.46
C ASP A 47 -1.75 -8.03 -29.20
N THR A 48 -2.43 -7.24 -30.00
CA THR A 48 -3.89 -7.02 -29.91
C THR A 48 -4.71 -8.29 -30.15
N GLU A 49 -4.13 -9.27 -30.88
CA GLU A 49 -4.78 -10.55 -31.20
C GLU A 49 -4.41 -11.67 -30.20
N HIS A 50 -3.60 -11.38 -29.18
CA HIS A 50 -3.09 -12.40 -28.27
C HIS A 50 -4.21 -13.22 -27.61
N ASN A 51 -5.21 -12.55 -27.07
CA ASN A 51 -6.33 -13.21 -26.40
C ASN A 51 -7.09 -14.14 -27.33
N LYS A 52 -7.40 -13.70 -28.56
CA LYS A 52 -8.08 -14.49 -29.57
C LYS A 52 -7.27 -15.73 -29.96
N LYS A 53 -5.99 -15.56 -30.27
CA LYS A 53 -5.08 -16.65 -30.61
C LYS A 53 -4.98 -17.68 -29.47
N ASN A 54 -4.92 -17.20 -28.22
CA ASN A 54 -4.83 -18.06 -27.06
C ASN A 54 -6.13 -18.86 -26.85
N GLU A 55 -7.27 -18.23 -27.06
CA GLU A 55 -8.58 -18.86 -27.00
C GLU A 55 -8.73 -19.95 -28.08
N GLU A 56 -8.32 -19.69 -29.32
CA GLU A 56 -8.29 -20.68 -30.39
C GLU A 56 -7.39 -21.89 -30.03
N ILE A 57 -6.21 -21.64 -29.45
CA ILE A 57 -5.30 -22.69 -28.99
C ILE A 57 -5.95 -23.54 -27.88
N ILE A 58 -6.63 -22.91 -26.94
CA ILE A 58 -7.34 -23.60 -25.86
C ILE A 58 -8.47 -24.47 -26.43
N GLN A 59 -9.28 -23.91 -27.31
CA GLN A 59 -10.36 -24.65 -27.97
C GLN A 59 -9.85 -25.87 -28.74
N GLN A 60 -8.76 -25.73 -29.50
CA GLN A 60 -8.12 -26.83 -30.21
C GLN A 60 -7.62 -27.91 -29.24
N LYS A 61 -7.00 -27.53 -28.13
CA LYS A 61 -6.56 -28.47 -27.09
C LYS A 61 -7.74 -29.23 -26.46
N VAL A 62 -8.85 -28.53 -26.19
CA VAL A 62 -10.07 -29.16 -25.66
C VAL A 62 -10.66 -30.13 -26.66
N LEU A 63 -10.82 -29.73 -27.92
CA LEU A 63 -11.33 -30.58 -29.00
C LEU A 63 -10.48 -31.85 -29.16
N ASN A 64 -9.16 -31.70 -29.22
CA ASN A 64 -8.25 -32.85 -29.37
C ASN A 64 -8.33 -33.82 -28.17
N LYS A 65 -8.50 -33.29 -26.95
CA LYS A 65 -8.69 -34.13 -25.75
C LYS A 65 -10.06 -34.84 -25.76
N THR A 66 -11.13 -34.09 -26.06
CA THR A 66 -12.49 -34.65 -26.05
C THR A 66 -12.72 -35.72 -27.14
N GLN A 67 -12.12 -35.56 -28.33
CA GLN A 67 -12.21 -36.55 -29.41
C GLN A 67 -11.57 -37.90 -29.06
N ASN A 68 -10.60 -37.92 -28.18
CA ASN A 68 -9.84 -39.10 -27.79
C ASN A 68 -10.32 -39.72 -26.47
N LEU A 69 -11.38 -39.19 -25.87
CA LEU A 69 -11.97 -39.75 -24.64
C LEU A 69 -12.76 -41.02 -24.94
N SER A 70 -12.45 -42.09 -24.23
CA SER A 70 -13.28 -43.28 -24.18
C SER A 70 -14.59 -42.99 -23.45
N ASP A 71 -15.60 -43.85 -23.62
CA ASP A 71 -16.86 -43.69 -22.89
C ASP A 71 -16.65 -43.89 -21.37
N ASP A 72 -15.73 -44.74 -20.96
CA ASP A 72 -15.31 -44.95 -19.55
C ASP A 72 -14.67 -43.64 -18.99
N ASP A 73 -13.84 -42.93 -19.76
CA ASP A 73 -13.24 -41.66 -19.32
C ASP A 73 -14.32 -40.57 -19.17
N LYS A 74 -15.31 -40.52 -20.04
CA LYS A 74 -16.44 -39.59 -19.95
C LYS A 74 -17.28 -39.87 -18.69
N GLU A 75 -17.57 -41.14 -18.41
CA GLU A 75 -18.31 -41.56 -17.21
C GLU A 75 -17.56 -41.15 -15.93
N LYS A 76 -16.25 -41.43 -15.86
CA LYS A 76 -15.39 -41.00 -14.74
C LYS A 76 -15.34 -39.49 -14.58
N MET A 77 -15.33 -38.73 -15.67
CA MET A 77 -15.37 -37.27 -15.62
C MET A 77 -16.70 -36.76 -15.06
N MET A 78 -17.81 -37.37 -15.45
CA MET A 78 -19.15 -37.02 -14.95
C MET A 78 -19.27 -37.37 -13.44
N GLU A 79 -18.78 -38.55 -13.02
CA GLU A 79 -18.74 -38.92 -11.60
C GLU A 79 -17.89 -37.92 -10.78
N LEU A 80 -16.70 -37.55 -11.30
CA LEU A 80 -15.85 -36.58 -10.63
C LEU A 80 -16.50 -35.21 -10.55
N ALA A 81 -17.19 -34.76 -11.60
CA ALA A 81 -17.91 -33.51 -11.61
C ALA A 81 -19.04 -33.51 -10.57
N ALA A 82 -19.83 -34.58 -10.52
CA ALA A 82 -20.90 -34.74 -9.53
C ALA A 82 -20.35 -34.76 -8.09
N ALA A 83 -19.22 -35.47 -7.87
CA ALA A 83 -18.57 -35.54 -6.56
C ALA A 83 -18.03 -34.17 -6.13
N LEU A 84 -17.49 -33.37 -7.07
CA LEU A 84 -17.02 -32.02 -6.81
C LEU A 84 -18.17 -31.08 -6.46
N GLU A 85 -19.28 -31.14 -7.21
CA GLU A 85 -20.50 -30.37 -6.94
C GLU A 85 -21.05 -30.68 -5.56
N ALA A 86 -21.19 -32.00 -5.24
CA ALA A 86 -21.64 -32.45 -3.92
C ALA A 86 -20.72 -31.93 -2.79
N ARG A 87 -19.39 -31.93 -3.02
CA ARG A 87 -18.44 -31.39 -2.03
C ARG A 87 -18.54 -29.85 -1.87
N GLN A 88 -18.82 -29.14 -2.95
CA GLN A 88 -19.01 -27.68 -2.91
C GLN A 88 -20.29 -27.26 -2.20
N GLU A 89 -21.35 -28.08 -2.32
CA GLU A 89 -22.64 -27.86 -1.65
C GLU A 89 -22.63 -28.36 -0.18
N GLN A 90 -21.64 -29.14 0.19
CA GLN A 90 -21.53 -29.67 1.55
C GLN A 90 -21.16 -28.55 2.52
N ASP A 91 -22.02 -28.28 3.48
CA ASP A 91 -21.72 -27.40 4.61
C ASP A 91 -20.61 -28.05 5.47
N ASP A 92 -19.53 -27.33 5.69
CA ASP A 92 -18.51 -27.75 6.63
C ASP A 92 -19.03 -27.61 8.08
N ASP A 93 -18.66 -28.54 8.94
CA ASP A 93 -19.06 -28.52 10.35
C ASP A 93 -18.47 -27.30 11.05
N PRO A 94 -19.28 -26.28 11.43
CA PRO A 94 -18.81 -25.08 12.10
C PRO A 94 -18.27 -25.36 13.50
N GLU A 95 -18.56 -26.52 14.09
CA GLU A 95 -18.08 -26.89 15.42
C GLU A 95 -16.56 -27.18 15.44
N VAL A 96 -15.96 -27.47 14.29
CA VAL A 96 -14.51 -27.67 14.16
C VAL A 96 -13.73 -26.37 14.34
N LEU A 97 -14.36 -25.20 14.10
CA LEU A 97 -13.71 -23.92 14.23
C LEU A 97 -13.70 -23.44 15.69
N PRO A 98 -12.59 -22.81 16.15
CA PRO A 98 -12.58 -22.15 17.46
C PRO A 98 -13.71 -21.11 17.53
N LYS A 99 -14.56 -21.21 18.54
CA LYS A 99 -15.66 -20.26 18.75
C LYS A 99 -15.24 -19.15 19.71
N VAL A 100 -15.47 -17.92 19.27
CA VAL A 100 -15.37 -16.77 20.17
C VAL A 100 -16.67 -16.64 20.94
N THR A 101 -16.59 -16.69 22.26
CA THR A 101 -17.72 -16.53 23.17
C THR A 101 -17.73 -15.13 23.78
N LYS A 102 -18.80 -14.80 24.51
CA LYS A 102 -18.87 -13.54 25.25
C LYS A 102 -17.77 -13.40 26.30
N ASP A 103 -17.24 -14.52 26.80
CA ASP A 103 -16.19 -14.53 27.83
C ASP A 103 -14.82 -14.19 27.25
N ASP A 104 -14.63 -14.34 25.95
CA ASP A 104 -13.41 -13.97 25.24
C ASP A 104 -13.35 -12.46 24.93
N ILE A 105 -14.48 -11.76 25.07
CA ILE A 105 -14.57 -10.31 24.84
C ILE A 105 -14.08 -9.57 26.10
N PRO A 106 -12.99 -8.80 26.02
CA PRO A 106 -12.53 -8.02 27.15
C PRO A 106 -13.63 -7.07 27.64
N LYS A 107 -13.96 -7.13 28.92
CA LYS A 107 -14.99 -6.25 29.56
C LYS A 107 -14.66 -4.77 29.41
N ASN A 108 -13.38 -4.44 29.38
CA ASN A 108 -12.88 -3.09 29.23
C ASN A 108 -11.93 -3.02 28.03
N ARG A 109 -12.17 -2.09 27.12
CA ARG A 109 -11.23 -1.80 26.03
C ARG A 109 -10.02 -1.07 26.59
N SER A 110 -8.84 -1.64 26.42
CA SER A 110 -7.60 -0.94 26.75
C SER A 110 -7.28 0.09 25.68
N TYR A 111 -7.08 1.34 26.11
CA TYR A 111 -6.62 2.43 25.25
C TYR A 111 -5.20 2.81 25.68
N ALA A 112 -4.33 3.03 24.70
CA ALA A 112 -3.06 3.63 24.98
C ALA A 112 -3.27 5.09 25.41
N HIS A 113 -2.75 5.45 26.59
CA HIS A 113 -2.80 6.83 27.10
C HIS A 113 -1.55 7.59 26.64
N PRO A 114 -1.71 8.74 25.98
CA PRO A 114 -0.57 9.54 25.57
C PRO A 114 0.06 10.26 26.76
N LEU A 115 1.37 10.46 26.69
CA LEU A 115 2.03 11.52 27.44
C LEU A 115 1.81 12.82 26.67
N ILE A 116 1.18 13.80 27.28
CA ILE A 116 0.86 15.07 26.63
C ILE A 116 1.88 16.11 27.03
N ASN A 117 2.53 16.72 26.06
CA ASN A 117 3.42 17.86 26.26
C ASN A 117 2.89 19.04 25.45
N ASN A 118 2.42 20.07 26.12
CA ASN A 118 1.95 21.29 25.49
C ASN A 118 3.07 22.30 25.40
N SER A 119 3.41 22.72 24.20
CA SER A 119 4.43 23.73 23.91
C SER A 119 3.83 24.77 22.94
N ASN A 120 3.93 26.04 23.29
CA ASN A 120 3.75 27.22 22.42
C ASN A 120 2.72 27.09 21.26
N ASN A 121 1.46 26.84 21.49
CA ASN A 121 0.37 26.71 20.50
C ASN A 121 0.17 25.33 19.86
N HIS A 122 0.93 24.32 20.19
CA HIS A 122 0.66 22.96 19.74
C HIS A 122 0.78 21.95 20.87
N SER A 123 0.06 20.85 20.76
CA SER A 123 0.09 19.74 21.71
C SER A 123 0.76 18.54 21.07
N ASN A 124 1.74 17.99 21.76
CA ASN A 124 2.39 16.74 21.37
C ASN A 124 1.83 15.58 22.19
N TYR A 125 1.45 14.52 21.50
CA TYR A 125 0.89 13.29 22.09
C TYR A 125 1.86 12.14 21.83
N PHE A 126 2.50 11.64 22.87
CA PHE A 126 3.44 10.52 22.78
C PHE A 126 2.77 9.24 23.27
N TYR A 127 2.65 8.27 22.38
CA TYR A 127 2.13 6.94 22.70
C TYR A 127 3.30 5.95 22.80
N LYS A 128 3.60 5.52 24.00
CA LYS A 128 4.66 4.52 24.23
C LYS A 128 4.05 3.13 24.00
N THR A 129 4.30 2.56 22.81
CA THR A 129 3.85 1.23 22.42
C THR A 129 5.03 0.40 21.91
N GLY A 130 4.87 -0.93 21.87
CA GLY A 130 5.90 -1.84 21.37
C GLY A 130 6.01 -1.78 19.85
N THR A 131 6.83 -0.88 19.32
CA THR A 131 7.02 -0.66 17.89
C THR A 131 8.31 -1.25 17.35
N ASN A 132 9.04 -2.00 18.18
CA ASN A 132 10.29 -2.68 17.82
C ASN A 132 11.33 -1.75 17.14
N GLY A 133 11.52 -0.55 17.71
CA GLY A 133 12.50 0.44 17.20
C GLY A 133 12.05 1.25 15.99
N ILE A 134 10.76 1.19 15.63
CA ILE A 134 10.16 2.05 14.59
C ILE A 134 9.40 3.18 15.26
N VAL A 135 9.68 4.41 14.84
CA VAL A 135 8.93 5.60 15.23
C VAL A 135 7.88 5.90 14.16
N TYR A 136 6.64 6.09 14.58
CA TYR A 136 5.54 6.58 13.77
C TYR A 136 5.23 8.01 14.19
N HIS A 137 5.29 8.94 13.25
CA HIS A 137 5.00 10.34 13.51
C HIS A 137 3.85 10.82 12.63
N SER A 138 2.97 11.66 13.20
CA SER A 138 1.90 12.33 12.45
C SER A 138 1.82 13.78 12.90
N MET A 139 1.84 14.69 11.95
CA MET A 139 1.60 16.12 12.14
C MET A 139 0.21 16.45 11.61
N LEU A 140 -0.59 17.17 12.38
CA LEU A 140 -1.95 17.56 12.04
C LEU A 140 -2.05 19.09 11.98
N PHE A 141 -2.46 19.61 10.83
CA PHE A 141 -2.63 21.03 10.58
C PHE A 141 -4.11 21.31 10.31
N PRO A 142 -4.82 22.00 11.24
CA PRO A 142 -6.23 22.33 11.05
C PRO A 142 -6.45 23.18 9.80
N CYS A 143 -7.38 22.78 8.94
CA CYS A 143 -7.72 23.43 7.67
C CYS A 143 -9.21 23.81 7.66
N ASN A 144 -9.61 24.69 8.56
CA ASN A 144 -11.03 25.05 8.74
C ASN A 144 -11.55 26.09 7.73
N SER A 145 -10.69 26.61 6.85
CA SER A 145 -11.01 27.73 5.93
C SER A 145 -11.07 27.33 4.46
N LEU A 146 -10.95 26.02 4.15
CA LEU A 146 -11.04 25.58 2.76
C LEU A 146 -12.47 25.74 2.22
N ASN A 147 -12.59 26.33 1.03
CA ASN A 147 -13.86 26.42 0.32
C ASN A 147 -14.14 25.14 -0.48
N ILE A 148 -15.34 25.03 -1.07
CA ILE A 148 -15.79 23.84 -1.79
C ILE A 148 -14.88 23.51 -2.99
N GLU A 149 -14.40 24.50 -3.73
CA GLU A 149 -13.52 24.30 -4.88
C GLU A 149 -12.15 23.77 -4.45
N GLU A 150 -11.62 24.28 -3.34
CA GLU A 150 -10.38 23.78 -2.74
C GLU A 150 -10.54 22.34 -2.21
N LEU A 151 -11.69 22.00 -1.63
CA LEU A 151 -11.99 20.65 -1.17
C LEU A 151 -12.04 19.63 -2.32
N LYS A 152 -12.55 20.02 -3.50
CA LYS A 152 -12.57 19.14 -4.69
C LYS A 152 -11.18 18.71 -5.15
N ILE A 153 -10.18 19.55 -4.97
CA ILE A 153 -8.79 19.27 -5.37
C ILE A 153 -7.93 18.77 -4.20
N ALA A 154 -8.46 18.79 -2.98
CA ALA A 154 -7.71 18.45 -1.77
C ALA A 154 -7.04 17.08 -1.83
N ASN A 155 -7.75 16.06 -2.32
CA ASN A 155 -7.20 14.70 -2.45
C ASN A 155 -6.07 14.63 -3.50
N LEU A 156 -6.23 15.32 -4.63
CA LEU A 156 -5.18 15.39 -5.66
C LEU A 156 -3.95 16.13 -5.13
N PHE A 157 -4.15 17.22 -4.41
CA PHE A 157 -3.07 17.97 -3.76
C PHE A 157 -2.28 17.07 -2.80
N THR A 158 -2.94 16.37 -1.89
CA THR A 158 -2.25 15.48 -0.93
C THR A 158 -1.59 14.28 -1.59
N SER A 159 -2.17 13.75 -2.66
CA SER A 159 -1.60 12.63 -3.41
C SER A 159 -0.30 12.97 -4.14
N THR A 160 -0.05 14.26 -4.42
CA THR A 160 1.18 14.71 -5.08
C THR A 160 2.21 15.26 -4.09
N LEU A 161 1.78 15.73 -2.93
CA LEU A 161 2.59 16.55 -2.01
C LEU A 161 3.89 15.86 -1.54
N ALA A 162 3.86 14.54 -1.33
CA ALA A 162 5.04 13.77 -0.88
C ALA A 162 5.94 13.28 -2.02
N ASP A 163 5.55 13.51 -3.29
CA ASP A 163 6.19 12.95 -4.48
C ASP A 163 6.78 14.01 -5.43
N ILE A 164 6.83 15.26 -5.00
CA ILE A 164 7.44 16.39 -5.71
C ILE A 164 8.71 16.84 -4.99
N GLY A 165 9.50 17.71 -5.64
CA GLY A 165 10.72 18.29 -5.09
C GLY A 165 10.47 19.22 -3.89
N LEU A 166 11.52 19.50 -3.12
CA LEU A 166 11.50 20.39 -1.96
C LEU A 166 12.53 21.48 -2.10
N GLY A 167 12.12 22.73 -2.00
CA GLY A 167 12.99 23.91 -2.18
C GLY A 167 13.63 23.94 -3.56
N SER A 168 14.95 23.81 -3.63
CA SER A 168 15.72 23.73 -4.87
C SER A 168 16.07 22.30 -5.29
N GLU A 169 15.74 21.30 -4.51
CA GLU A 169 16.02 19.90 -4.78
C GLU A 169 14.85 19.27 -5.56
N ASP A 170 15.17 18.56 -6.63
CA ASP A 170 14.17 17.89 -7.46
C ASP A 170 13.56 16.65 -6.78
N TYR A 171 12.46 16.15 -7.35
CA TYR A 171 11.74 15.01 -6.79
C TYR A 171 12.60 13.73 -6.71
N GLU A 172 13.53 13.50 -7.65
CA GLU A 172 14.36 12.29 -7.67
C GLU A 172 15.31 12.26 -6.46
N LEU A 173 15.92 13.40 -6.15
CA LEU A 173 16.78 13.56 -4.99
C LEU A 173 16.00 13.41 -3.68
N ILE A 174 14.82 14.03 -3.60
CA ILE A 174 13.96 13.95 -2.42
C ILE A 174 13.47 12.53 -2.20
N GLN A 175 13.03 11.80 -3.21
CA GLN A 175 12.64 10.40 -3.09
C GLN A 175 13.80 9.51 -2.63
N LYS A 176 15.01 9.78 -3.10
CA LYS A 176 16.20 9.08 -2.65
C LYS A 176 16.51 9.37 -1.18
N GLN A 177 16.37 10.61 -0.74
CA GLN A 177 16.52 10.99 0.67
C GLN A 177 15.45 10.32 1.53
N GLN A 178 14.17 10.40 1.15
CA GLN A 178 13.07 9.75 1.86
C GLN A 178 13.30 8.24 2.01
N SER A 179 13.64 7.55 0.92
CA SER A 179 13.85 6.09 0.93
C SER A 179 15.08 5.66 1.76
N SER A 180 16.06 6.55 1.94
CA SER A 180 17.25 6.25 2.74
C SER A 180 17.03 6.37 4.25
N VAL A 181 16.10 7.23 4.70
CA VAL A 181 15.93 7.54 6.12
C VAL A 181 14.55 7.22 6.67
N THR A 182 13.55 7.02 5.80
CA THR A 182 12.17 6.75 6.20
C THR A 182 11.63 5.45 5.62
N GLY A 183 10.53 4.96 6.16
CA GLY A 183 9.71 3.92 5.55
C GLY A 183 8.54 4.51 4.74
N GLY A 184 8.64 5.77 4.34
CA GLY A 184 7.69 6.56 3.57
C GLY A 184 7.11 7.74 4.35
N ILE A 185 6.84 8.81 3.61
CA ILE A 185 6.09 10.00 4.06
C ILE A 185 4.82 10.05 3.22
N SER A 186 3.70 10.39 3.84
CA SER A 186 2.41 10.51 3.17
C SER A 186 1.65 11.72 3.66
N ALA A 187 0.85 12.30 2.77
CA ALA A 187 -0.07 13.38 3.08
C ALA A 187 -1.52 12.94 2.84
N SER A 188 -2.44 13.38 3.66
CA SER A 188 -3.87 13.14 3.50
C SER A 188 -4.69 14.19 4.24
N PHE A 189 -5.91 14.44 3.79
CA PHE A 189 -6.88 15.14 4.63
C PHE A 189 -7.60 14.14 5.54
N VAL A 190 -7.80 14.54 6.78
CA VAL A 190 -8.50 13.73 7.78
C VAL A 190 -9.54 14.58 8.50
N MET A 191 -10.69 13.97 8.79
CA MET A 191 -11.69 14.58 9.67
C MET A 191 -11.37 14.23 11.12
N MET A 192 -11.14 15.24 11.91
CA MET A 192 -11.01 15.08 13.36
C MET A 192 -12.40 15.11 13.99
N PRO A 193 -12.77 14.09 14.80
CA PRO A 193 -14.06 14.10 15.50
C PRO A 193 -14.13 15.29 16.44
N GLY A 194 -15.25 16.01 16.38
CA GLY A 194 -15.58 17.05 17.33
C GLY A 194 -16.20 16.46 18.61
N THR A 195 -16.42 17.31 19.59
CA THR A 195 -17.12 16.95 20.83
C THR A 195 -18.64 16.81 20.65
N SER A 196 -19.15 17.21 19.48
CA SER A 196 -20.55 17.07 19.05
C SER A 196 -20.59 16.73 17.57
N ASP A 197 -21.69 16.11 17.11
CA ASP A 197 -21.86 15.65 15.73
C ASP A 197 -21.68 16.74 14.65
N ASP A 198 -21.87 18.01 15.02
CA ASP A 198 -21.77 19.16 14.11
C ASP A 198 -20.41 19.88 14.13
N ASN A 199 -19.47 19.41 14.95
CA ASN A 199 -18.19 20.11 15.14
C ASN A 199 -16.99 19.31 14.65
N HIS A 200 -17.08 18.80 13.43
CA HIS A 200 -15.96 18.15 12.76
C HIS A 200 -14.96 19.18 12.25
N LYS A 201 -13.67 18.90 12.40
CA LYS A 201 -12.59 19.76 11.91
C LYS A 201 -11.78 19.00 10.85
N LEU A 202 -11.63 19.62 9.70
CA LEU A 202 -10.72 19.11 8.67
C LEU A 202 -9.28 19.44 9.05
N ALA A 203 -8.37 18.48 8.86
CA ALA A 203 -6.95 18.70 9.05
C ALA A 203 -6.14 18.05 7.92
N LEU A 204 -5.09 18.73 7.47
CA LEU A 204 -4.03 18.12 6.69
C LEU A 204 -3.16 17.31 7.65
N LYS A 205 -3.02 16.03 7.35
CA LYS A 205 -2.17 15.10 8.08
C LYS A 205 -0.97 14.75 7.23
N ILE A 206 0.22 14.99 7.77
CA ILE A 206 1.47 14.44 7.23
C ILE A 206 1.92 13.32 8.16
N SER A 207 2.18 12.14 7.62
CA SER A 207 2.58 10.97 8.40
C SER A 207 3.87 10.39 7.86
N GLY A 208 4.71 9.89 8.75
CA GLY A 208 5.93 9.19 8.41
C GLY A 208 6.23 8.08 9.40
N LYS A 209 7.08 7.16 8.98
CA LYS A 209 7.68 6.14 9.85
C LYS A 209 9.15 6.01 9.56
N SER A 210 9.95 5.81 10.58
CA SER A 210 11.40 5.59 10.44
C SER A 210 11.95 4.71 11.55
N LEU A 211 13.19 4.26 11.38
CA LEU A 211 13.93 3.73 12.52
C LEU A 211 14.21 4.86 13.51
N GLU A 212 14.25 4.56 14.80
CA GLU A 212 14.49 5.53 15.89
C GLU A 212 15.70 6.43 15.63
N LYS A 213 16.79 5.86 15.10
CA LYS A 213 18.01 6.61 14.76
C LYS A 213 17.83 7.68 13.69
N ASN A 214 16.79 7.58 12.88
CA ASN A 214 16.48 8.48 11.77
C ASN A 214 15.31 9.42 12.07
N ASP A 215 14.74 9.38 13.27
CA ASP A 215 13.52 10.11 13.62
C ASP A 215 13.61 11.61 13.32
N LEU A 216 14.69 12.27 13.73
CA LEU A 216 14.88 13.71 13.47
C LEU A 216 15.00 14.04 11.99
N LEU A 217 15.64 13.17 11.19
CA LEU A 217 15.74 13.36 9.74
C LEU A 217 14.37 13.21 9.06
N MET A 218 13.58 12.25 9.51
CA MET A 218 12.21 12.09 9.03
C MET A 218 11.35 13.30 9.38
N GLN A 219 11.43 13.82 10.60
CA GLN A 219 10.68 15.00 11.02
C GLN A 219 11.04 16.22 10.18
N ASP A 220 12.31 16.44 9.89
CA ASP A 220 12.79 17.51 9.01
C ASP A 220 12.20 17.39 7.60
N LEU A 221 12.23 16.21 7.00
CA LEU A 221 11.61 15.95 5.70
C LEU A 221 10.10 16.20 5.73
N MET A 222 9.40 15.77 6.77
CA MET A 222 7.95 16.01 6.93
C MET A 222 7.63 17.51 7.00
N LEU A 223 8.43 18.30 7.72
CA LEU A 223 8.27 19.76 7.80
C LEU A 223 8.56 20.43 6.45
N LYS A 224 9.63 20.03 5.77
CA LYS A 224 9.96 20.52 4.43
C LYS A 224 8.85 20.19 3.42
N THR A 225 8.24 19.02 3.50
CA THR A 225 7.10 18.65 2.66
C THR A 225 5.93 19.64 2.78
N ILE A 226 5.77 20.31 3.92
CA ILE A 226 4.71 21.32 4.08
C ILE A 226 5.16 22.71 3.63
N HIS A 227 6.39 23.08 3.98
CA HIS A 227 6.84 24.46 3.83
C HIS A 227 7.61 24.74 2.54
N GLU A 228 8.17 23.70 1.93
CA GLU A 228 9.14 23.85 0.83
C GLU A 228 8.75 23.06 -0.43
N SER A 229 7.52 22.51 -0.50
CA SER A 229 7.06 21.77 -1.69
C SER A 229 7.17 22.59 -2.96
N ASN A 230 7.84 22.03 -3.97
CA ASN A 230 8.13 22.70 -5.23
C ASN A 230 7.06 22.41 -6.29
N PHE A 231 6.04 23.25 -6.36
CA PHE A 231 4.98 23.15 -7.37
C PHE A 231 5.38 23.67 -8.76
N SER A 232 6.62 24.12 -8.95
CA SER A 232 7.10 24.53 -10.28
C SER A 232 7.48 23.32 -11.17
N GLU A 233 7.56 22.11 -10.63
CA GLU A 233 7.80 20.86 -11.37
C GLU A 233 6.55 20.41 -12.15
N ALA A 234 6.07 21.24 -13.08
CA ALA A 234 4.82 21.02 -13.80
C ALA A 234 4.77 19.67 -14.54
N GLN A 235 5.88 19.23 -15.11
CA GLN A 235 5.96 17.95 -15.80
C GLN A 235 5.78 16.78 -14.84
N ARG A 236 6.44 16.84 -13.68
CA ARG A 236 6.31 15.82 -12.64
C ARG A 236 4.89 15.74 -12.09
N ILE A 237 4.29 16.89 -11.79
CA ILE A 237 2.90 16.95 -11.32
C ILE A 237 1.95 16.36 -12.35
N LYS A 238 2.15 16.67 -13.64
CA LYS A 238 1.35 16.08 -14.70
C LYS A 238 1.46 14.55 -14.74
N GLU A 239 2.67 14.00 -14.64
CA GLU A 239 2.89 12.54 -14.62
C GLU A 239 2.16 11.88 -13.43
N LEU A 240 2.20 12.48 -12.25
CA LEU A 240 1.47 12.01 -11.07
C LEU A 240 -0.04 12.02 -11.28
N LEU A 241 -0.58 13.10 -11.87
CA LEU A 241 -2.01 13.21 -12.16
C LEU A 241 -2.45 12.22 -13.26
N ASP A 242 -1.66 12.03 -14.31
CA ASP A 242 -1.92 11.05 -15.36
C ASP A 242 -1.92 9.61 -14.78
N PHE A 243 -1.01 9.32 -13.86
CA PHE A 243 -0.98 8.04 -13.14
C PHE A 243 -2.25 7.83 -12.29
N ILE A 244 -2.64 8.83 -11.48
CA ILE A 244 -3.85 8.80 -10.66
C ILE A 244 -5.10 8.60 -11.53
N SER A 245 -5.18 9.30 -12.66
CA SER A 245 -6.30 9.16 -13.60
C SER A 245 -6.40 7.74 -14.17
N SER A 246 -5.27 7.19 -14.60
CA SER A 246 -5.21 5.82 -15.14
C SER A 246 -5.57 4.77 -14.09
N ASP A 247 -5.08 4.93 -12.86
CA ASP A 247 -5.40 4.03 -11.74
C ASP A 247 -6.89 4.08 -11.39
N ASN A 248 -7.48 5.26 -11.35
CA ASN A 248 -8.90 5.45 -11.14
C ASN A 248 -9.73 4.78 -12.24
N GLU A 249 -9.38 4.93 -13.52
CA GLU A 249 -10.07 4.28 -14.62
C GLU A 249 -10.03 2.76 -14.51
N GLN A 250 -8.89 2.19 -14.18
CA GLN A 250 -8.74 0.74 -13.99
C GLN A 250 -9.52 0.23 -12.78
N SER A 251 -9.58 1.01 -11.72
CA SER A 251 -10.25 0.64 -10.47
C SER A 251 -11.78 0.73 -10.54
N LEU A 252 -12.35 1.48 -11.47
CA LEU A 252 -13.81 1.68 -11.59
C LEU A 252 -14.60 0.37 -11.58
N THR A 253 -14.16 -0.60 -12.38
CA THR A 253 -14.86 -1.89 -12.53
C THR A 253 -14.76 -2.72 -11.24
N GLN A 254 -13.62 -2.68 -10.56
CA GLN A 254 -13.37 -3.47 -9.36
C GLN A 254 -14.02 -2.84 -8.12
N ASN A 255 -14.08 -1.51 -8.07
CA ASN A 255 -14.57 -0.74 -6.93
C ASN A 255 -15.98 -0.18 -7.09
N GLY A 256 -16.74 -0.62 -8.11
CA GLY A 256 -18.08 -0.10 -8.40
C GLY A 256 -19.04 -0.13 -7.20
N HIS A 257 -18.98 -1.19 -6.38
CA HIS A 257 -19.77 -1.29 -5.16
C HIS A 257 -19.36 -0.23 -4.12
N ALA A 258 -18.07 0.01 -3.91
CA ALA A 258 -17.57 1.00 -2.96
C ALA A 258 -17.92 2.43 -3.40
N LEU A 259 -17.80 2.72 -4.70
CA LEU A 259 -18.20 4.00 -5.28
C LEU A 259 -19.70 4.26 -5.11
N SER A 260 -20.55 3.23 -5.35
CA SER A 260 -21.98 3.34 -5.14
C SER A 260 -22.36 3.57 -3.68
N MET A 261 -21.70 2.86 -2.75
CA MET A 261 -21.87 3.08 -1.32
C MET A 261 -21.42 4.47 -0.88
N GLY A 262 -20.27 4.94 -1.38
CA GLY A 262 -19.77 6.29 -1.12
C GLY A 262 -20.74 7.36 -1.58
N ASN A 263 -21.27 7.24 -2.80
CA ASN A 263 -22.26 8.17 -3.35
C ASN A 263 -23.57 8.17 -2.55
N ALA A 264 -24.05 7.00 -2.12
CA ALA A 264 -25.23 6.90 -1.27
C ALA A 264 -24.99 7.53 0.12
N ALA A 265 -23.82 7.28 0.73
CA ALA A 265 -23.43 7.86 2.01
C ALA A 265 -23.29 9.38 1.94
N ALA A 266 -22.79 9.93 0.84
CA ALA A 266 -22.65 11.38 0.62
C ALA A 266 -23.99 12.14 0.66
N GLN A 267 -25.11 11.47 0.36
CA GLN A 267 -26.43 12.08 0.43
C GLN A 267 -26.99 12.23 1.84
N ILE A 268 -26.47 11.46 2.80
CA ILE A 268 -27.00 11.41 4.18
C ILE A 268 -25.96 11.83 5.24
N ASN A 269 -24.71 11.99 4.85
CA ASN A 269 -23.63 12.32 5.77
C ASN A 269 -22.70 13.38 5.15
N THR A 270 -22.59 14.52 5.82
CA THR A 270 -21.75 15.65 5.38
C THR A 270 -20.27 15.26 5.25
N ILE A 271 -19.77 14.38 6.10
CA ILE A 271 -18.37 13.91 6.02
C ILE A 271 -18.16 13.11 4.72
N ALA A 272 -19.06 12.18 4.41
CA ALA A 272 -18.98 11.38 3.20
C ALA A 272 -19.15 12.20 1.91
N SER A 273 -19.72 13.41 2.00
CA SER A 273 -19.85 14.31 0.84
C SER A 273 -18.58 15.09 0.50
N ILE A 274 -17.58 15.06 1.38
CA ILE A 274 -16.30 15.76 1.22
C ILE A 274 -15.23 14.83 0.59
N PHE A 275 -15.31 13.54 0.82
CA PHE A 275 -14.41 12.49 0.35
C PHE A 275 -15.10 11.53 -0.62
#